data_c57952bc60b8df0ab7464a6515df4726
#
_entry.id   c57952bc60b8df0ab7464a6515df4726
#
_cell.length_a   1.000
_cell.length_b   1.000
_cell.length_c   1.000
_cell.angle_alpha   90.00
_cell.angle_beta   90.00
_cell.angle_gamma   90.00
#
_symmetry.space_group_name_H-M   'P 1'
#
loop_
_entity.id
_entity.type
_entity.pdbx_description
1 polymer ?
#
loop_
_entity_poly.entity_id
_entity_poly.type
_entity_poly.pdbx_seq_one_letter_code
_entity_poly.pdbx_strand_id
1 'polypeptide(L)'
;MATEYDYWKIFPRMPKKVSIGDITIRDGFQHEEKFISTRAKIFYGQEIILAGCRELEVTNMAHGTTPQFVDGAEVMKAMRSDEFRKRASRKGIDLDKDVCLTAVTIREPSVDLAIEWRKEGYGPDRILMMVSTDPEHHFANSGSTLTEYWREAERCIKKARDAGMKMVGTVSTIWGSPISGATKLEDAVEFTKRWFEIGAHDIEHADHDGSANAADVYRYFSMILDAMPNPEAHLCHLHETKRVASSSVLAALQAGITRFEACFGGLGGQPANFLDDSPIRGTGEYYYEDPRYVGLICLEDLLVQIDELGIEHGYDVDRVLWMGRKMEKTIGRRLRSEAVINGRTLKEGHMKFARPGLPKAKEKLGEKKGSKLPEGWGEKAVLPEKWGPADPLWKKK
;
A
#
# COMPACT_ATOMS: atom_id res chain seq x y z
N MET A 1 -17.25 10.30 24.92
CA MET A 1 -18.07 11.29 24.24
C MET A 1 -17.50 11.43 22.86
N ALA A 2 -18.22 10.94 21.85
CA ALA A 2 -17.87 11.24 20.48
C ALA A 2 -17.85 12.76 20.36
N THR A 3 -16.79 13.31 19.85
CA THR A 3 -16.70 14.74 19.56
C THR A 3 -17.86 15.07 18.63
N GLU A 4 -18.57 16.21 18.85
CA GLU A 4 -19.63 16.74 17.98
C GLU A 4 -19.18 16.99 16.54
N TYR A 5 -17.97 16.56 16.19
CA TYR A 5 -17.34 16.70 14.88
C TYR A 5 -17.75 15.52 14.01
N ASP A 6 -18.75 15.73 13.20
CA ASP A 6 -19.14 14.75 12.18
C ASP A 6 -18.24 14.93 10.94
N TYR A 7 -17.17 14.17 10.92
CA TYR A 7 -16.14 14.21 9.87
C TYR A 7 -16.74 14.01 8.47
N TRP A 8 -17.76 13.16 8.36
CA TRP A 8 -18.46 12.87 7.09
C TRP A 8 -19.33 14.02 6.61
N LYS A 9 -19.75 14.94 7.48
CA LYS A 9 -20.42 16.18 7.06
C LYS A 9 -19.47 17.18 6.40
N ILE A 10 -18.20 17.19 6.85
CA ILE A 10 -17.16 18.08 6.30
C ILE A 10 -16.63 17.53 4.98
N PHE A 11 -16.46 16.20 4.90
CA PHE A 11 -15.95 15.48 3.73
C PHE A 11 -16.99 14.48 3.24
N PRO A 12 -18.02 14.92 2.49
CA PRO A 12 -19.16 14.08 2.11
C PRO A 12 -18.79 12.92 1.17
N ARG A 13 -17.65 13.00 0.49
CA ARG A 13 -17.13 11.89 -0.36
C ARG A 13 -16.35 10.85 0.43
N MET A 14 -15.98 11.13 1.68
CA MET A 14 -15.15 10.23 2.48
C MET A 14 -15.85 8.88 2.70
N PRO A 15 -15.22 7.75 2.35
CA PRO A 15 -15.87 6.45 2.41
C PRO A 15 -16.01 5.95 3.86
N LYS A 16 -17.03 5.12 4.09
CA LYS A 16 -17.20 4.38 5.36
C LYS A 16 -16.53 3.01 5.33
N LYS A 17 -16.10 2.57 4.15
CA LYS A 17 -15.44 1.30 3.92
C LYS A 17 -14.40 1.44 2.83
N VAL A 18 -13.27 0.76 3.01
CA VAL A 18 -12.19 0.71 2.03
C VAL A 18 -11.73 -0.73 1.80
N SER A 19 -11.15 -0.99 0.64
CA SER A 19 -10.35 -2.18 0.34
C SER A 19 -8.88 -1.82 0.36
N ILE A 20 -8.06 -2.65 1.00
CA ILE A 20 -6.62 -2.46 1.05
C ILE A 20 -5.97 -3.74 0.52
N GLY A 21 -5.27 -3.62 -0.61
CA GLY A 21 -4.48 -4.69 -1.20
C GLY A 21 -3.11 -4.80 -0.53
N ASP A 22 -2.58 -6.01 -0.47
CA ASP A 22 -1.19 -6.24 -0.05
C ASP A 22 -0.32 -6.57 -1.26
N ILE A 23 0.77 -5.84 -1.40
CA ILE A 23 1.74 -6.04 -2.48
C ILE A 23 3.15 -6.35 -1.94
N THR A 24 3.24 -6.76 -0.66
CA THR A 24 4.50 -7.04 0.04
C THR A 24 5.34 -8.09 -0.65
N ILE A 25 4.74 -9.24 -1.02
CA ILE A 25 5.51 -10.35 -1.59
C ILE A 25 5.92 -10.10 -3.03
N ARG A 26 5.34 -9.07 -3.68
CA ARG A 26 5.77 -8.60 -5.01
C ARG A 26 6.61 -7.33 -4.88
N ASP A 27 6.00 -6.17 -4.65
CA ASP A 27 6.68 -4.88 -4.65
C ASP A 27 7.59 -4.75 -3.43
N GLY A 28 7.08 -5.15 -2.26
CA GLY A 28 7.82 -5.08 -1.01
C GLY A 28 9.15 -5.81 -1.05
N PHE A 29 9.21 -6.98 -1.66
CA PHE A 29 10.44 -7.79 -1.72
C PHE A 29 11.31 -7.50 -2.94
N GLN A 30 10.82 -6.74 -3.91
CA GLN A 30 11.49 -6.49 -5.18
C GLN A 30 12.92 -5.97 -5.03
N HIS A 31 13.17 -5.14 -4.03
CA HIS A 31 14.43 -4.46 -3.79
C HIS A 31 15.26 -5.02 -2.63
N GLU A 32 14.83 -6.15 -2.05
CA GLU A 32 15.63 -6.77 -1.02
C GLU A 32 16.87 -7.45 -1.65
N GLU A 33 18.04 -7.12 -1.13
CA GLU A 33 19.33 -7.64 -1.63
C GLU A 33 19.45 -9.16 -1.47
N LYS A 34 18.89 -9.68 -0.38
CA LYS A 34 18.89 -11.11 -0.12
C LYS A 34 17.61 -11.73 -0.67
N PHE A 35 17.76 -12.85 -1.37
CA PHE A 35 16.62 -13.62 -1.83
C PHE A 35 15.72 -14.02 -0.65
N ILE A 36 14.48 -13.60 -0.70
CA ILE A 36 13.46 -14.00 0.26
C ILE A 36 12.98 -15.40 -0.12
N SER A 37 13.14 -16.35 0.79
CA SER A 37 12.81 -17.75 0.47
C SER A 37 11.37 -17.93 0.03
N THR A 38 11.13 -18.82 -0.93
CA THR A 38 9.81 -19.22 -1.41
C THR A 38 8.85 -19.54 -0.27
N ARG A 39 9.34 -20.25 0.76
CA ARG A 39 8.57 -20.58 1.95
C ARG A 39 8.10 -19.34 2.71
N ALA A 40 8.93 -18.30 2.80
CA ALA A 40 8.54 -17.05 3.45
C ALA A 40 7.48 -16.30 2.64
N LYS A 41 7.62 -16.23 1.31
CA LYS A 41 6.63 -15.61 0.43
C LYS A 41 5.27 -16.31 0.54
N ILE A 42 5.28 -17.65 0.49
CA ILE A 42 4.06 -18.46 0.67
C ILE A 42 3.43 -18.20 2.04
N PHE A 43 4.24 -18.19 3.10
CA PHE A 43 3.75 -17.92 4.45
C PHE A 43 3.06 -16.56 4.54
N TYR A 44 3.72 -15.48 4.12
CA TYR A 44 3.15 -14.14 4.21
C TYR A 44 1.93 -13.96 3.30
N GLY A 45 1.97 -14.44 2.07
CA GLY A 45 0.84 -14.38 1.16
C GLY A 45 -0.41 -15.10 1.69
N GLN A 46 -0.24 -16.31 2.25
CA GLN A 46 -1.35 -17.04 2.85
C GLN A 46 -1.86 -16.40 4.14
N GLU A 47 -0.94 -15.98 5.02
CA GLU A 47 -1.32 -15.41 6.32
C GLU A 47 -2.02 -14.05 6.17
N ILE A 48 -1.62 -13.22 5.19
CA ILE A 48 -2.28 -11.93 4.98
C ILE A 48 -3.71 -12.11 4.43
N ILE A 49 -3.94 -13.09 3.57
CA ILE A 49 -5.30 -13.45 3.13
C ILE A 49 -6.15 -13.91 4.33
N LEU A 50 -5.59 -14.75 5.21
CA LEU A 50 -6.28 -15.19 6.42
C LEU A 50 -6.49 -14.07 7.45
N ALA A 51 -5.71 -12.99 7.36
CA ALA A 51 -5.87 -11.79 8.17
C ALA A 51 -6.88 -10.78 7.59
N GLY A 52 -7.42 -11.01 6.39
CA GLY A 52 -8.45 -10.15 5.81
C GLY A 52 -8.13 -9.56 4.44
N CYS A 53 -6.92 -9.71 3.91
CA CYS A 53 -6.59 -9.28 2.55
C CYS A 53 -7.47 -9.98 1.51
N ARG A 54 -7.96 -9.21 0.54
CA ARG A 54 -8.77 -9.73 -0.58
C ARG A 54 -8.15 -9.45 -1.94
N GLU A 55 -7.13 -8.61 -2.00
CA GLU A 55 -6.36 -8.30 -3.19
C GLU A 55 -4.87 -8.49 -2.87
N LEU A 56 -4.22 -9.47 -3.51
CA LEU A 56 -2.81 -9.80 -3.25
C LEU A 56 -2.02 -9.79 -4.56
N GLU A 57 -0.97 -8.97 -4.62
CA GLU A 57 0.03 -9.11 -5.67
C GLU A 57 1.04 -10.19 -5.31
N VAL A 58 1.11 -11.22 -6.14
CA VAL A 58 1.87 -12.43 -5.83
C VAL A 58 3.27 -12.42 -6.41
N THR A 59 3.42 -11.93 -7.65
CA THR A 59 4.70 -12.00 -8.37
C THR A 59 4.77 -10.99 -9.52
N ASN A 60 5.99 -10.79 -10.02
CA ASN A 60 6.26 -10.09 -11.26
C ASN A 60 6.72 -11.10 -12.32
N MET A 61 6.02 -11.15 -13.45
CA MET A 61 6.28 -12.08 -14.56
C MET A 61 7.14 -11.45 -15.65
N ALA A 62 7.60 -10.20 -15.48
CA ALA A 62 8.54 -9.58 -16.40
C ALA A 62 9.90 -10.28 -16.28
N HIS A 63 10.32 -10.90 -17.37
CA HIS A 63 11.48 -11.77 -17.39
C HIS A 63 12.79 -11.11 -16.94
N GLY A 64 13.50 -11.81 -16.06
CA GLY A 64 14.95 -11.70 -15.90
C GLY A 64 15.48 -10.49 -15.17
N THR A 65 14.62 -9.58 -14.72
CA THR A 65 15.08 -8.32 -14.14
C THR A 65 15.24 -8.37 -12.62
N THR A 66 14.61 -9.34 -11.93
CA THR A 66 14.64 -9.35 -10.46
C THR A 66 14.77 -10.80 -9.95
N PRO A 67 15.87 -11.15 -9.28
CA PRO A 67 16.08 -12.49 -8.72
C PRO A 67 14.96 -12.93 -7.76
N GLN A 68 14.29 -11.97 -7.14
CA GLN A 68 13.21 -12.23 -6.17
C GLN A 68 12.01 -12.99 -6.75
N PHE A 69 11.82 -13.04 -8.08
CA PHE A 69 10.62 -13.63 -8.68
C PHE A 69 10.85 -14.93 -9.46
N VAL A 70 12.04 -15.52 -9.36
CA VAL A 70 12.36 -16.78 -10.03
C VAL A 70 11.47 -17.94 -9.57
N ASP A 71 10.89 -17.84 -8.38
CA ASP A 71 9.98 -18.81 -7.76
C ASP A 71 8.48 -18.43 -7.88
N GLY A 72 8.16 -17.45 -8.72
CA GLY A 72 6.80 -16.92 -8.85
C GLY A 72 5.75 -17.98 -9.16
N ALA A 73 6.07 -18.94 -10.02
CA ALA A 73 5.18 -20.07 -10.33
C ALA A 73 4.90 -20.94 -9.11
N GLU A 74 5.91 -21.24 -8.30
CA GLU A 74 5.76 -22.03 -7.08
C GLU A 74 4.91 -21.32 -6.04
N VAL A 75 5.15 -20.02 -5.84
CA VAL A 75 4.35 -19.19 -4.93
C VAL A 75 2.90 -19.15 -5.40
N MET A 76 2.65 -18.91 -6.69
CA MET A 76 1.28 -18.86 -7.24
C MET A 76 0.55 -20.21 -7.10
N LYS A 77 1.22 -21.33 -7.35
CA LYS A 77 0.69 -22.68 -7.12
C LYS A 77 0.30 -22.89 -5.66
N ALA A 78 1.13 -22.43 -4.73
CA ALA A 78 0.84 -22.54 -3.30
C ALA A 78 -0.39 -21.71 -2.88
N MET A 79 -0.62 -20.52 -3.49
CA MET A 79 -1.82 -19.71 -3.26
C MET A 79 -3.10 -20.39 -3.78
N ARG A 80 -3.00 -21.30 -4.76
CA ARG A 80 -4.12 -22.05 -5.34
C ARG A 80 -4.24 -23.48 -4.80
N SER A 81 -3.36 -23.90 -3.90
CA SER A 81 -3.32 -25.27 -3.41
C SER A 81 -4.57 -25.69 -2.63
N ASP A 82 -4.94 -26.96 -2.73
CA ASP A 82 -6.07 -27.53 -1.98
C ASP A 82 -5.88 -27.43 -0.47
N GLU A 83 -4.63 -27.51 0.00
CA GLU A 83 -4.30 -27.31 1.42
C GLU A 83 -4.65 -25.91 1.88
N PHE A 84 -4.28 -24.91 1.09
CA PHE A 84 -4.60 -23.52 1.43
C PHE A 84 -6.11 -23.24 1.28
N ARG A 85 -6.78 -23.78 0.27
CA ARG A 85 -8.25 -23.70 0.14
C ARG A 85 -8.98 -24.23 1.37
N LYS A 86 -8.54 -25.36 1.89
CA LYS A 86 -9.12 -25.94 3.13
C LYS A 86 -8.82 -25.05 4.34
N ARG A 87 -7.64 -24.44 4.44
CA ARG A 87 -7.32 -23.48 5.52
C ARG A 87 -8.19 -22.23 5.46
N ALA A 88 -8.33 -21.63 4.28
CA ALA A 88 -9.14 -20.44 4.03
C ALA A 88 -10.63 -20.69 4.32
N SER A 89 -11.16 -21.81 3.84
CA SER A 89 -12.56 -22.20 4.06
C SER A 89 -12.92 -22.34 5.55
N ARG A 90 -11.99 -22.80 6.41
CA ARG A 90 -12.20 -22.84 7.88
C ARG A 90 -12.34 -21.45 8.50
N LYS A 91 -11.92 -20.42 7.79
CA LYS A 91 -12.08 -19.00 8.15
C LYS A 91 -13.25 -18.32 7.42
N GLY A 92 -14.04 -19.10 6.68
CA GLY A 92 -15.16 -18.59 5.89
C GLY A 92 -14.73 -17.87 4.60
N ILE A 93 -13.50 -18.12 4.12
CA ILE A 93 -12.95 -17.49 2.90
C ILE A 93 -13.02 -18.49 1.75
N ASP A 94 -13.70 -18.14 0.68
CA ASP A 94 -13.66 -18.83 -0.62
C ASP A 94 -12.61 -18.17 -1.49
N LEU A 95 -11.46 -18.83 -1.67
CA LEU A 95 -10.31 -18.25 -2.41
C LEU A 95 -10.64 -17.86 -3.85
N ASP A 96 -11.57 -18.54 -4.50
CA ASP A 96 -11.90 -18.27 -5.90
C ASP A 96 -12.91 -17.14 -6.07
N LYS A 97 -13.67 -16.82 -5.03
CA LYS A 97 -14.68 -15.76 -5.06
C LYS A 97 -14.25 -14.50 -4.32
N ASP A 98 -13.59 -14.69 -3.17
CA ASP A 98 -13.33 -13.61 -2.22
C ASP A 98 -11.94 -13.00 -2.41
N VAL A 99 -11.01 -13.68 -3.11
CA VAL A 99 -9.61 -13.26 -3.21
C VAL A 99 -9.21 -13.09 -4.67
N CYS A 100 -8.67 -11.93 -5.00
CA CYS A 100 -8.07 -11.63 -6.30
C CYS A 100 -6.55 -11.73 -6.21
N LEU A 101 -5.96 -12.68 -6.94
CA LEU A 101 -4.50 -12.81 -7.06
C LEU A 101 -4.04 -12.07 -8.32
N THR A 102 -3.11 -11.13 -8.13
CA THR A 102 -2.57 -10.29 -9.21
C THR A 102 -1.12 -10.69 -9.52
N ALA A 103 -0.75 -10.62 -10.80
CA ALA A 103 0.64 -10.67 -11.25
C ALA A 103 0.97 -9.46 -12.12
N VAL A 104 2.16 -8.89 -11.92
CA VAL A 104 2.65 -7.80 -12.76
C VAL A 104 3.16 -8.35 -14.08
N THR A 105 2.69 -7.79 -15.18
CA THR A 105 3.12 -8.10 -16.53
C THR A 105 3.45 -6.80 -17.25
N ILE A 106 4.67 -6.62 -17.75
CA ILE A 106 5.06 -5.35 -18.38
C ILE A 106 4.87 -5.41 -19.90
N ARG A 107 5.05 -6.58 -20.50
CA ARG A 107 5.06 -6.79 -21.95
C ARG A 107 4.26 -8.03 -22.33
N GLU A 108 3.88 -8.11 -23.59
CA GLU A 108 3.06 -9.18 -24.16
C GLU A 108 3.57 -10.61 -23.82
N PRO A 109 4.89 -10.93 -23.84
CA PRO A 109 5.36 -12.27 -23.44
C PRO A 109 4.99 -12.66 -21.99
N SER A 110 4.98 -11.69 -21.06
CA SER A 110 4.56 -11.94 -19.68
C SER A 110 3.05 -12.20 -19.58
N VAL A 111 2.26 -11.53 -20.41
CA VAL A 111 0.81 -11.78 -20.51
C VAL A 111 0.54 -13.18 -21.04
N ASP A 112 1.27 -13.61 -22.08
CA ASP A 112 1.16 -14.96 -22.62
C ASP A 112 1.52 -16.01 -21.56
N LEU A 113 2.57 -15.79 -20.78
CA LEU A 113 2.95 -16.66 -19.66
C LEU A 113 1.85 -16.72 -18.57
N ALA A 114 1.23 -15.59 -18.22
CA ALA A 114 0.10 -15.57 -17.28
C ALA A 114 -1.09 -16.40 -17.79
N ILE A 115 -1.37 -16.34 -19.09
CA ILE A 115 -2.39 -17.13 -19.75
C ILE A 115 -2.06 -18.63 -19.69
N GLU A 116 -0.80 -19.00 -19.89
CA GLU A 116 -0.34 -20.39 -19.74
C GLU A 116 -0.57 -20.91 -18.32
N TRP A 117 -0.13 -20.15 -17.30
CA TRP A 117 -0.36 -20.54 -15.91
C TRP A 117 -1.85 -20.67 -15.56
N ARG A 118 -2.69 -19.82 -16.17
CA ARG A 118 -4.13 -19.92 -15.96
C ARG A 118 -4.73 -21.18 -16.58
N LYS A 119 -4.27 -21.57 -17.77
CA LYS A 119 -4.66 -22.84 -18.42
C LYS A 119 -4.23 -24.06 -17.60
N GLU A 120 -3.11 -23.96 -16.89
CA GLU A 120 -2.62 -24.99 -15.96
C GLU A 120 -3.34 -24.97 -14.60
N GLY A 121 -4.27 -24.03 -14.36
CA GLY A 121 -5.12 -23.97 -13.18
C GLY A 121 -4.54 -23.23 -11.98
N TYR A 122 -3.38 -22.57 -12.11
CA TYR A 122 -2.78 -21.79 -11.02
C TYR A 122 -2.46 -20.33 -11.37
N GLY A 123 -2.87 -19.84 -12.53
CA GLY A 123 -2.58 -18.46 -12.95
C GLY A 123 -3.30 -17.38 -12.13
N PRO A 124 -2.93 -16.11 -12.36
CA PRO A 124 -3.54 -14.97 -11.70
C PRO A 124 -4.98 -14.75 -12.17
N ASP A 125 -5.79 -14.07 -11.34
CA ASP A 125 -7.12 -13.58 -11.70
C ASP A 125 -7.04 -12.25 -12.44
N ARG A 126 -5.97 -11.51 -12.14
CA ARG A 126 -5.74 -10.14 -12.60
C ARG A 126 -4.28 -9.96 -12.97
N ILE A 127 -4.04 -9.26 -14.06
CA ILE A 127 -2.70 -8.85 -14.46
C ILE A 127 -2.61 -7.33 -14.52
N LEU A 128 -1.39 -6.81 -14.43
CA LEU A 128 -1.13 -5.39 -14.39
C LEU A 128 -0.12 -5.00 -15.48
N MET A 129 -0.43 -3.94 -16.22
CA MET A 129 0.50 -3.26 -17.14
C MET A 129 0.55 -1.78 -16.80
N MET A 130 1.72 -1.12 -17.00
CA MET A 130 1.92 0.25 -16.58
C MET A 130 2.39 1.17 -17.70
N VAL A 131 1.94 2.44 -17.64
CA VAL A 131 2.47 3.55 -18.41
C VAL A 131 2.91 4.66 -17.46
N SER A 132 3.96 5.39 -17.85
CA SER A 132 4.34 6.63 -17.17
C SER A 132 3.84 7.83 -17.96
N THR A 133 3.41 8.88 -17.28
CA THR A 133 3.05 10.15 -17.93
C THR A 133 4.26 10.84 -18.57
N ASP A 134 5.44 10.56 -18.04
CA ASP A 134 6.72 10.97 -18.61
C ASP A 134 7.19 9.96 -19.68
N PRO A 135 7.33 10.38 -20.96
CA PRO A 135 7.76 9.49 -22.04
C PRO A 135 9.17 8.91 -21.86
N GLU A 136 10.10 9.67 -21.27
CA GLU A 136 11.47 9.20 -21.04
C GLU A 136 11.51 8.14 -19.95
N HIS A 137 10.82 8.40 -18.85
CA HIS A 137 10.66 7.40 -17.78
C HIS A 137 9.92 6.15 -18.29
N HIS A 138 8.88 6.33 -19.12
CA HIS A 138 8.18 5.21 -19.73
C HIS A 138 9.13 4.34 -20.58
N PHE A 139 9.97 4.99 -21.41
CA PHE A 139 10.93 4.26 -22.24
C PHE A 139 11.97 3.53 -21.38
N ALA A 140 12.46 4.17 -20.31
CA ALA A 140 13.42 3.54 -19.40
C ALA A 140 12.83 2.25 -18.75
N ASN A 141 11.57 2.28 -18.35
CA ASN A 141 10.89 1.13 -17.72
C ASN A 141 10.48 0.05 -18.71
N SER A 142 9.88 0.41 -19.82
CA SER A 142 9.25 -0.56 -20.74
C SER A 142 10.13 -0.93 -21.93
N GLY A 143 11.13 -0.08 -22.28
CA GLY A 143 11.94 -0.21 -23.50
C GLY A 143 11.15 0.01 -24.78
N SER A 144 10.03 0.74 -24.73
CA SER A 144 9.20 1.07 -25.89
C SER A 144 8.68 2.49 -25.79
N THR A 145 8.31 3.08 -26.92
CA THR A 145 7.64 4.37 -26.93
C THR A 145 6.20 4.24 -26.42
N LEU A 146 5.62 5.32 -25.91
CA LEU A 146 4.20 5.33 -25.50
C LEU A 146 3.25 4.86 -26.60
N THR A 147 3.51 5.27 -27.86
CA THR A 147 2.67 4.87 -29.00
C THR A 147 2.69 3.37 -29.25
N GLU A 148 3.87 2.76 -29.20
CA GLU A 148 4.03 1.31 -29.38
C GLU A 148 3.41 0.55 -28.20
N TYR A 149 3.64 1.04 -27.00
CA TYR A 149 3.15 0.41 -25.79
C TYR A 149 1.61 0.42 -25.69
N TRP A 150 0.95 1.51 -26.04
CA TRP A 150 -0.51 1.56 -26.08
C TRP A 150 -1.11 0.55 -27.04
N ARG A 151 -0.49 0.35 -28.21
CA ARG A 151 -0.92 -0.70 -29.17
C ARG A 151 -0.71 -2.11 -28.62
N GLU A 152 0.38 -2.33 -27.88
CA GLU A 152 0.65 -3.59 -27.22
C GLU A 152 -0.34 -3.82 -26.07
N ALA A 153 -0.59 -2.82 -25.24
CA ALA A 153 -1.53 -2.89 -24.13
C ALA A 153 -2.95 -3.25 -24.60
N GLU A 154 -3.42 -2.66 -25.69
CA GLU A 154 -4.73 -2.98 -26.29
C GLU A 154 -4.82 -4.47 -26.70
N ARG A 155 -3.76 -5.01 -27.34
CA ARG A 155 -3.71 -6.44 -27.66
C ARG A 155 -3.66 -7.32 -26.42
N CYS A 156 -2.88 -6.92 -25.42
CA CYS A 156 -2.75 -7.64 -24.15
C CYS A 156 -4.05 -7.69 -23.37
N ILE A 157 -4.79 -6.58 -23.30
CA ILE A 157 -6.10 -6.51 -22.64
C ILE A 157 -7.08 -7.47 -23.31
N LYS A 158 -7.11 -7.50 -24.65
CA LYS A 158 -7.95 -8.45 -25.37
C LYS A 158 -7.60 -9.89 -25.04
N LYS A 159 -6.30 -10.26 -25.09
CA LYS A 159 -5.82 -11.59 -24.73
C LYS A 159 -6.19 -12.00 -23.30
N ALA A 160 -5.97 -11.10 -22.33
CA ALA A 160 -6.28 -11.33 -20.93
C ALA A 160 -7.78 -11.58 -20.71
N ARG A 161 -8.61 -10.74 -21.30
CA ARG A 161 -10.08 -10.87 -21.23
C ARG A 161 -10.56 -12.18 -21.86
N ASP A 162 -10.03 -12.54 -23.04
CA ASP A 162 -10.37 -13.80 -23.74
C ASP A 162 -9.95 -15.03 -22.88
N ALA A 163 -8.94 -14.89 -22.02
CA ALA A 163 -8.51 -15.89 -21.04
C ALA A 163 -9.25 -15.80 -19.69
N GLY A 164 -10.24 -14.93 -19.55
CA GLY A 164 -11.02 -14.73 -18.31
C GLY A 164 -10.25 -14.06 -17.20
N MET A 165 -9.24 -13.26 -17.51
CA MET A 165 -8.49 -12.44 -16.56
C MET A 165 -8.92 -10.97 -16.62
N LYS A 166 -8.81 -10.28 -15.49
CA LYS A 166 -8.93 -8.82 -15.43
C LYS A 166 -7.59 -8.17 -15.76
N MET A 167 -7.63 -6.91 -16.20
CA MET A 167 -6.44 -6.09 -16.42
C MET A 167 -6.53 -4.82 -15.58
N VAL A 168 -5.48 -4.52 -14.83
CA VAL A 168 -5.22 -3.21 -14.23
C VAL A 168 -4.30 -2.42 -15.15
N GLY A 169 -4.70 -1.19 -15.48
CA GLY A 169 -3.83 -0.24 -16.11
C GLY A 169 -3.20 0.68 -15.05
N THR A 170 -1.89 0.67 -14.90
CA THR A 170 -1.22 1.61 -13.99
C THR A 170 -0.84 2.88 -14.74
N VAL A 171 -1.12 4.02 -14.12
CA VAL A 171 -0.59 5.34 -14.51
C VAL A 171 0.42 5.76 -13.46
N SER A 172 1.68 5.90 -13.84
CA SER A 172 2.77 6.30 -12.94
C SER A 172 3.34 7.67 -13.28
N THR A 173 4.22 8.18 -12.43
CA THR A 173 4.80 9.53 -12.52
C THR A 173 3.75 10.66 -12.53
N ILE A 174 2.65 10.47 -11.80
CA ILE A 174 1.51 11.41 -11.79
C ILE A 174 1.91 12.75 -11.18
N TRP A 175 2.66 12.72 -10.08
CA TRP A 175 3.02 13.92 -9.31
C TRP A 175 4.47 14.36 -9.48
N GLY A 176 5.19 13.69 -10.37
CA GLY A 176 6.59 13.96 -10.68
C GLY A 176 7.27 12.76 -11.31
N SER A 177 8.34 13.03 -12.01
CA SER A 177 9.23 12.05 -12.62
C SER A 177 10.66 12.26 -12.14
N PRO A 178 11.39 11.20 -11.78
CA PRO A 178 12.81 11.31 -11.44
C PRO A 178 13.67 11.72 -12.63
N ILE A 179 13.17 11.63 -13.86
CA ILE A 179 13.89 12.03 -15.08
C ILE A 179 13.55 13.47 -15.47
N SER A 180 12.27 13.74 -15.75
CA SER A 180 11.83 15.02 -16.32
C SER A 180 11.37 16.03 -15.27
N GLY A 181 11.29 15.65 -13.99
CA GLY A 181 10.82 16.51 -12.91
C GLY A 181 9.30 16.65 -12.90
N ALA A 182 8.77 17.87 -13.02
CA ALA A 182 7.33 18.13 -12.89
C ALA A 182 6.51 17.51 -14.04
N THR A 183 5.42 16.85 -13.69
CA THR A 183 4.42 16.27 -14.59
C THR A 183 3.09 17.02 -14.49
N LYS A 184 2.17 16.78 -15.44
CA LYS A 184 0.85 17.41 -15.44
C LYS A 184 -0.22 16.41 -15.01
N LEU A 185 -1.04 16.78 -14.03
CA LEU A 185 -2.14 15.94 -13.56
C LEU A 185 -3.15 15.64 -14.68
N GLU A 186 -3.35 16.58 -15.58
CA GLU A 186 -4.24 16.45 -16.73
C GLU A 186 -3.80 15.30 -17.66
N ASP A 187 -2.52 15.11 -17.89
CA ASP A 187 -1.99 14.02 -18.72
C ASP A 187 -2.30 12.65 -18.06
N ALA A 188 -2.20 12.57 -16.73
CA ALA A 188 -2.56 11.35 -16.00
C ALA A 188 -4.07 11.05 -16.07
N VAL A 189 -4.92 12.07 -16.06
CA VAL A 189 -6.37 11.89 -16.27
C VAL A 189 -6.65 11.35 -17.67
N GLU A 190 -5.99 11.88 -18.71
CA GLU A 190 -6.16 11.39 -20.08
C GLU A 190 -5.64 9.96 -20.25
N PHE A 191 -4.53 9.59 -19.60
CA PHE A 191 -4.03 8.22 -19.63
C PHE A 191 -4.97 7.26 -18.90
N THR A 192 -5.58 7.71 -17.81
CA THR A 192 -6.62 6.94 -17.11
C THR A 192 -7.83 6.66 -18.00
N LYS A 193 -8.33 7.68 -18.71
CA LYS A 193 -9.42 7.50 -19.69
C LYS A 193 -9.04 6.50 -20.76
N ARG A 194 -7.84 6.64 -21.32
CA ARG A 194 -7.35 5.75 -22.37
C ARG A 194 -7.26 4.29 -21.93
N TRP A 195 -6.83 4.02 -20.68
CA TRP A 195 -6.85 2.67 -20.14
C TRP A 195 -8.26 2.07 -20.13
N PHE A 196 -9.27 2.84 -19.70
CA PHE A 196 -10.66 2.37 -19.75
C PHE A 196 -11.17 2.19 -21.18
N GLU A 197 -10.83 3.08 -22.10
CA GLU A 197 -11.21 3.00 -23.51
C GLU A 197 -10.72 1.72 -24.17
N ILE A 198 -9.51 1.29 -23.87
CA ILE A 198 -8.95 0.04 -24.40
C ILE A 198 -9.37 -1.19 -23.60
N GLY A 199 -10.12 -1.04 -22.51
CA GLY A 199 -10.79 -2.12 -21.79
C GLY A 199 -10.14 -2.59 -20.51
N ALA A 200 -9.30 -1.78 -19.86
CA ALA A 200 -8.85 -2.03 -18.48
C ALA A 200 -10.06 -2.06 -17.52
N HIS A 201 -10.00 -2.91 -16.51
CA HIS A 201 -11.06 -3.05 -15.52
C HIS A 201 -10.91 -2.04 -14.37
N ASP A 202 -9.68 -1.88 -13.92
CA ASP A 202 -9.30 -1.02 -12.81
C ASP A 202 -8.07 -0.19 -13.22
N ILE A 203 -7.90 0.95 -12.58
CA ILE A 203 -6.72 1.81 -12.80
C ILE A 203 -6.00 2.01 -11.46
N GLU A 204 -4.72 1.71 -11.45
CA GLU A 204 -3.80 2.02 -10.37
C GLU A 204 -3.14 3.38 -10.63
N HIS A 205 -3.22 4.25 -9.65
CA HIS A 205 -2.67 5.60 -9.68
C HIS A 205 -1.43 5.64 -8.79
N ALA A 206 -0.24 5.65 -9.41
CA ALA A 206 1.01 5.47 -8.71
C ALA A 206 1.79 6.78 -8.53
N ASP A 207 2.09 7.08 -7.25
CA ASP A 207 3.13 8.00 -6.86
C ASP A 207 4.47 7.25 -6.93
N HIS A 208 5.12 7.37 -8.07
CA HIS A 208 6.27 6.55 -8.40
C HIS A 208 7.44 6.65 -7.41
N ASP A 209 7.67 7.82 -6.85
CA ASP A 209 8.85 8.13 -6.04
C ASP A 209 8.54 8.82 -4.70
N GLY A 210 7.27 8.91 -4.31
CA GLY A 210 6.86 9.61 -3.10
C GLY A 210 6.97 11.14 -3.23
N SER A 211 6.87 11.68 -4.45
CA SER A 211 6.88 13.13 -4.70
C SER A 211 5.56 13.81 -4.34
N ALA A 212 4.46 13.06 -4.31
CA ALA A 212 3.14 13.56 -3.97
C ALA A 212 3.08 14.22 -2.59
N ASN A 213 2.24 15.23 -2.47
CA ASN A 213 1.80 15.82 -1.21
C ASN A 213 0.27 15.73 -1.09
N ALA A 214 -0.26 15.91 0.10
CA ALA A 214 -1.68 15.73 0.37
C ALA A 214 -2.59 16.65 -0.48
N ALA A 215 -2.18 17.88 -0.78
CA ALA A 215 -2.97 18.81 -1.56
C ALA A 215 -3.08 18.36 -3.03
N ASP A 216 -1.96 17.91 -3.60
CA ASP A 216 -1.91 17.42 -4.98
C ASP A 216 -2.66 16.10 -5.12
N VAL A 217 -2.58 15.20 -4.12
CA VAL A 217 -3.34 13.94 -4.09
C VAL A 217 -4.84 14.23 -4.04
N TYR A 218 -5.29 15.13 -3.17
CA TYR A 218 -6.70 15.54 -3.10
C TYR A 218 -7.19 16.10 -4.43
N ARG A 219 -6.42 17.04 -5.02
CA ARG A 219 -6.73 17.66 -6.31
C ARG A 219 -6.87 16.61 -7.41
N TYR A 220 -5.87 15.74 -7.54
CA TYR A 220 -5.85 14.72 -8.58
C TYR A 220 -7.04 13.76 -8.49
N PHE A 221 -7.27 13.17 -7.33
CA PHE A 221 -8.37 12.21 -7.17
C PHE A 221 -9.75 12.88 -7.26
N SER A 222 -9.86 14.18 -6.93
CA SER A 222 -11.07 14.93 -7.22
C SER A 222 -11.30 15.05 -8.73
N MET A 223 -10.26 15.36 -9.51
CA MET A 223 -10.35 15.42 -10.98
C MET A 223 -10.71 14.03 -11.57
N ILE A 224 -10.12 12.96 -11.05
CA ILE A 224 -10.42 11.58 -11.47
C ILE A 224 -11.89 11.25 -11.24
N LEU A 225 -12.39 11.44 -10.02
CA LEU A 225 -13.78 11.08 -9.68
C LEU A 225 -14.83 12.03 -10.27
N ASP A 226 -14.45 13.26 -10.62
CA ASP A 226 -15.31 14.14 -11.39
C ASP A 226 -15.43 13.70 -12.86
N ALA A 227 -14.34 13.16 -13.43
CA ALA A 227 -14.32 12.68 -14.82
C ALA A 227 -14.84 11.23 -14.96
N MET A 228 -14.58 10.38 -13.97
CA MET A 228 -14.87 8.93 -13.96
C MET A 228 -15.40 8.53 -12.58
N PRO A 229 -16.69 8.73 -12.28
CA PRO A 229 -17.25 8.70 -10.92
C PRO A 229 -17.51 7.28 -10.39
N ASN A 230 -16.56 6.37 -10.56
CA ASN A 230 -16.60 5.01 -10.01
C ASN A 230 -15.39 4.78 -9.09
N PRO A 231 -15.47 5.08 -7.78
CA PRO A 231 -14.32 4.95 -6.87
C PRO A 231 -13.77 3.52 -6.77
N GLU A 232 -14.60 2.50 -7.02
CA GLU A 232 -14.18 1.09 -6.99
C GLU A 232 -13.26 0.70 -8.15
N ALA A 233 -13.17 1.53 -9.20
CA ALA A 233 -12.29 1.29 -10.33
C ALA A 233 -10.93 2.00 -10.19
N HIS A 234 -10.71 2.74 -9.12
CA HIS A 234 -9.50 3.53 -8.89
C HIS A 234 -8.75 3.04 -7.66
N LEU A 235 -7.48 2.69 -7.83
CA LEU A 235 -6.59 2.13 -6.82
C LEU A 235 -5.47 3.12 -6.54
N CYS A 236 -5.32 3.52 -5.29
CA CYS A 236 -4.32 4.48 -4.83
C CYS A 236 -3.05 3.74 -4.38
N HIS A 237 -1.94 4.00 -5.07
CA HIS A 237 -0.62 3.43 -4.83
C HIS A 237 0.37 4.57 -4.53
N LEU A 238 0.77 4.72 -3.27
CA LEU A 238 1.64 5.81 -2.83
C LEU A 238 2.93 5.30 -2.22
N HIS A 239 4.02 6.00 -2.52
CA HIS A 239 5.32 5.77 -1.88
C HIS A 239 5.52 6.66 -0.65
N GLU A 240 6.26 6.15 0.33
CA GLU A 240 6.47 6.76 1.67
C GLU A 240 7.87 7.39 1.79
N THR A 241 8.43 7.89 0.71
CA THR A 241 9.81 8.41 0.66
C THR A 241 10.05 9.54 1.69
N LYS A 242 9.09 10.44 1.82
CA LYS A 242 9.16 11.62 2.72
C LYS A 242 8.41 11.46 4.03
N ARG A 243 7.88 10.29 4.35
CA ARG A 243 7.01 10.04 5.50
C ARG A 243 5.76 10.92 5.56
N VAL A 244 5.16 11.19 4.40
CA VAL A 244 3.94 12.00 4.27
C VAL A 244 2.76 11.21 3.72
N ALA A 245 2.92 9.92 3.44
CA ALA A 245 1.88 9.10 2.83
C ALA A 245 0.61 9.03 3.68
N SER A 246 0.70 9.01 5.02
CA SER A 246 -0.47 9.07 5.89
C SER A 246 -1.36 10.30 5.63
N SER A 247 -0.77 11.47 5.40
CA SER A 247 -1.53 12.67 5.03
C SER A 247 -2.10 12.58 3.62
N SER A 248 -1.37 11.98 2.70
CA SER A 248 -1.80 11.77 1.32
C SER A 248 -2.93 10.73 1.23
N VAL A 249 -2.88 9.66 2.04
CA VAL A 249 -4.01 8.71 2.19
C VAL A 249 -5.26 9.42 2.70
N LEU A 250 -5.13 10.25 3.74
CA LEU A 250 -6.27 11.01 4.25
C LEU A 250 -6.86 11.91 3.16
N ALA A 251 -6.02 12.56 2.37
CA ALA A 251 -6.45 13.39 1.24
C ALA A 251 -7.17 12.58 0.15
N ALA A 252 -6.68 11.39 -0.18
CA ALA A 252 -7.34 10.47 -1.12
C ALA A 252 -8.71 10.00 -0.60
N LEU A 253 -8.80 9.68 0.70
CA LEU A 253 -10.08 9.35 1.36
C LEU A 253 -11.07 10.51 1.30
N GLN A 254 -10.62 11.73 1.59
CA GLN A 254 -11.45 12.94 1.51
C GLN A 254 -11.94 13.23 0.10
N ALA A 255 -11.15 12.89 -0.92
CA ALA A 255 -11.55 12.96 -2.33
C ALA A 255 -12.57 11.87 -2.71
N GLY A 256 -12.65 10.77 -1.94
CA GLY A 256 -13.62 9.69 -2.16
C GLY A 256 -13.02 8.35 -2.64
N ILE A 257 -11.69 8.19 -2.60
CA ILE A 257 -11.03 6.93 -2.97
C ILE A 257 -11.32 5.87 -1.92
N THR A 258 -11.63 4.66 -2.39
CA THR A 258 -12.03 3.51 -1.58
C THR A 258 -11.04 2.35 -1.63
N ARG A 259 -10.04 2.39 -2.53
CA ARG A 259 -9.08 1.30 -2.70
C ARG A 259 -7.64 1.79 -2.60
N PHE A 260 -6.84 1.05 -1.84
CA PHE A 260 -5.45 1.36 -1.54
C PHE A 260 -4.59 0.11 -1.65
N GLU A 261 -3.29 0.30 -1.82
CA GLU A 261 -2.26 -0.74 -1.72
C GLU A 261 -1.21 -0.36 -0.69
N ALA A 262 -0.65 -1.37 -0.03
CA ALA A 262 0.35 -1.18 1.01
C ALA A 262 1.29 -2.38 1.14
N CYS A 263 2.42 -2.18 1.81
CA CYS A 263 3.39 -3.21 2.13
C CYS A 263 3.67 -3.27 3.63
N PHE A 264 3.96 -4.47 4.15
CA PHE A 264 4.48 -4.61 5.50
C PHE A 264 5.69 -3.70 5.73
N GLY A 265 5.64 -2.93 6.83
CA GLY A 265 6.75 -2.11 7.29
C GLY A 265 7.24 -1.08 6.27
N GLY A 266 6.43 -0.70 5.29
CA GLY A 266 6.83 0.21 4.24
C GLY A 266 7.93 -0.36 3.33
N LEU A 267 7.94 -1.68 3.12
CA LEU A 267 8.83 -2.35 2.16
C LEU A 267 8.55 -1.90 0.73
N GLY A 268 9.48 -2.19 -0.17
CA GLY A 268 9.42 -1.78 -1.58
C GLY A 268 10.44 -0.70 -1.91
N GLY A 269 10.34 -0.16 -3.08
CA GLY A 269 11.24 0.88 -3.57
C GLY A 269 11.14 1.06 -5.07
N GLN A 270 12.00 1.91 -5.60
CA GLN A 270 12.07 2.15 -7.04
C GLN A 270 13.17 1.31 -7.67
N PRO A 271 12.93 0.67 -8.81
CA PRO A 271 14.01 0.11 -9.60
C PRO A 271 14.97 1.23 -10.02
N ALA A 272 16.26 0.94 -9.96
CA ALA A 272 17.25 1.86 -10.47
C ALA A 272 17.09 1.99 -11.99
N ASN A 273 16.90 3.20 -12.44
CA ASN A 273 16.67 3.50 -13.86
C ASN A 273 17.77 4.34 -14.47
N PHE A 274 18.88 4.60 -13.76
CA PHE A 274 19.91 5.52 -14.18
C PHE A 274 21.32 4.94 -14.04
N LEU A 275 22.14 5.20 -15.03
CA LEU A 275 23.58 5.07 -14.99
C LEU A 275 24.17 6.35 -15.57
N ASP A 276 25.06 7.03 -14.82
CA ASP A 276 25.69 8.28 -15.22
C ASP A 276 24.67 9.32 -15.75
N ASP A 277 23.60 9.55 -15.01
CA ASP A 277 22.47 10.43 -15.37
C ASP A 277 21.70 10.02 -16.64
N SER A 278 21.98 8.85 -17.18
CA SER A 278 21.28 8.30 -18.33
C SER A 278 20.28 7.24 -17.92
N PRO A 279 19.02 7.29 -18.38
CA PRO A 279 18.04 6.26 -18.11
C PRO A 279 18.49 4.95 -18.77
N ILE A 280 18.53 3.88 -17.98
CA ILE A 280 18.84 2.53 -18.46
C ILE A 280 17.73 1.55 -18.10
N ARG A 281 17.53 0.59 -18.98
CA ARG A 281 16.48 -0.39 -18.83
C ARG A 281 16.82 -1.39 -17.73
N GLY A 282 16.03 -1.38 -16.64
CA GLY A 282 15.93 -2.49 -15.69
C GLY A 282 17.13 -2.72 -14.76
N THR A 283 18.23 -1.99 -14.91
CA THR A 283 19.41 -2.08 -14.03
C THR A 283 20.11 -0.72 -13.98
N GLY A 284 20.78 -0.40 -12.90
CA GLY A 284 21.53 0.83 -12.76
C GLY A 284 21.65 1.27 -11.31
N GLU A 285 22.25 2.43 -11.10
CA GLU A 285 22.36 3.02 -9.78
C GLU A 285 21.00 3.57 -9.34
N TYR A 286 20.75 3.54 -8.04
CA TYR A 286 19.53 4.13 -7.50
C TYR A 286 19.62 5.64 -7.50
N TYR A 287 18.54 6.30 -7.92
CA TYR A 287 18.40 7.75 -7.81
C TYR A 287 18.44 8.23 -6.35
N TYR A 288 18.01 7.36 -5.41
CA TYR A 288 17.96 7.66 -3.98
C TYR A 288 19.21 7.15 -3.27
N GLU A 289 19.70 7.94 -2.29
CA GLU A 289 20.86 7.59 -1.48
C GLU A 289 20.68 6.24 -0.75
N ASP A 290 19.46 5.96 -0.27
CA ASP A 290 19.12 4.64 0.26
C ASP A 290 17.75 4.18 -0.27
N PRO A 291 17.73 3.29 -1.28
CA PRO A 291 16.50 2.82 -1.91
C PRO A 291 15.57 2.05 -0.96
N ARG A 292 16.08 1.55 0.18
CA ARG A 292 15.28 0.85 1.20
C ARG A 292 14.28 1.78 1.90
N TYR A 293 14.42 3.09 1.73
CA TYR A 293 13.55 4.10 2.31
C TYR A 293 12.59 4.74 1.30
N VAL A 294 12.52 4.23 0.09
CA VAL A 294 11.58 4.66 -0.96
C VAL A 294 10.39 3.71 -1.10
N GLY A 295 10.14 2.91 -0.08
CA GLY A 295 9.07 1.91 -0.07
C GLY A 295 7.67 2.53 -0.07
N LEU A 296 6.70 1.63 -0.01
CA LEU A 296 5.27 1.95 -0.06
C LEU A 296 4.70 2.39 1.29
N ILE A 297 3.45 2.76 1.31
CA ILE A 297 2.71 2.97 2.55
C ILE A 297 2.86 1.73 3.43
N CYS A 298 3.18 1.95 4.70
CA CYS A 298 3.24 0.89 5.69
C CYS A 298 1.83 0.34 5.97
N LEU A 299 1.61 -0.94 5.68
CA LEU A 299 0.31 -1.60 5.85
C LEU A 299 -0.20 -1.50 7.30
N GLU A 300 0.67 -1.78 8.27
CA GLU A 300 0.31 -1.80 9.67
C GLU A 300 -0.14 -0.43 10.17
N ASP A 301 0.60 0.61 9.78
CA ASP A 301 0.31 1.99 10.18
C ASP A 301 -0.96 2.51 9.48
N LEU A 302 -1.14 2.16 8.19
CA LEU A 302 -2.35 2.45 7.43
C LEU A 302 -3.59 1.83 8.08
N LEU A 303 -3.54 0.55 8.45
CA LEU A 303 -4.67 -0.14 9.08
C LEU A 303 -5.05 0.48 10.42
N VAL A 304 -4.06 0.86 11.23
CA VAL A 304 -4.32 1.56 12.49
C VAL A 304 -4.95 2.92 12.25
N GLN A 305 -4.47 3.69 11.25
CA GLN A 305 -5.04 4.99 10.90
C GLN A 305 -6.52 4.85 10.44
N ILE A 306 -6.80 3.90 9.56
CA ILE A 306 -8.15 3.66 9.03
C ILE A 306 -9.11 3.21 10.15
N ASP A 307 -8.65 2.32 11.03
CA ASP A 307 -9.41 1.82 12.18
C ASP A 307 -9.74 2.97 13.17
N GLU A 308 -8.77 3.87 13.42
CA GLU A 308 -8.98 5.06 14.26
C GLU A 308 -9.93 6.10 13.65
N LEU A 309 -10.05 6.15 12.34
CA LEU A 309 -11.03 6.96 11.63
C LEU A 309 -12.44 6.33 11.67
N GLY A 310 -12.57 5.07 12.12
CA GLY A 310 -13.83 4.34 12.12
C GLY A 310 -14.29 3.89 10.73
N ILE A 311 -13.35 3.68 9.81
CA ILE A 311 -13.62 3.19 8.46
C ILE A 311 -13.42 1.68 8.44
N GLU A 312 -14.37 0.94 7.88
CA GLU A 312 -14.26 -0.52 7.72
C GLU A 312 -13.20 -0.89 6.68
N HIS A 313 -12.38 -1.89 6.99
CA HIS A 313 -11.34 -2.42 6.07
C HIS A 313 -11.25 -3.95 6.05
N GLY A 314 -11.89 -4.65 6.97
CA GLY A 314 -12.00 -6.12 6.98
C GLY A 314 -10.77 -6.89 7.47
N TYR A 315 -9.71 -6.22 7.94
CA TYR A 315 -8.52 -6.88 8.46
C TYR A 315 -8.57 -7.15 9.97
N ASP A 316 -7.94 -8.25 10.39
CA ASP A 316 -7.50 -8.50 11.76
C ASP A 316 -6.18 -7.76 12.01
N VAL A 317 -6.28 -6.53 12.53
CA VAL A 317 -5.13 -5.64 12.73
C VAL A 317 -4.10 -6.25 13.70
N ASP A 318 -4.54 -6.91 14.77
CA ASP A 318 -3.63 -7.51 15.74
C ASP A 318 -2.79 -8.64 15.10
N ARG A 319 -3.41 -9.40 14.18
CA ARG A 319 -2.71 -10.42 13.38
C ARG A 319 -1.70 -9.78 12.43
N VAL A 320 -2.05 -8.68 11.77
CA VAL A 320 -1.13 -7.95 10.88
C VAL A 320 0.06 -7.40 11.67
N LEU A 321 -0.15 -6.78 12.84
CA LEU A 321 0.94 -6.32 13.71
C LEU A 321 1.85 -7.45 14.18
N TRP A 322 1.29 -8.63 14.47
CA TRP A 322 2.08 -9.81 14.78
C TRP A 322 2.92 -10.26 13.58
N MET A 323 2.35 -10.25 12.37
CA MET A 323 3.08 -10.57 11.13
C MET A 323 4.19 -9.57 10.85
N GLY A 324 3.98 -8.27 11.08
CA GLY A 324 5.00 -7.22 10.91
C GLY A 324 6.25 -7.49 11.76
N ARG A 325 6.08 -7.91 13.03
CA ARG A 325 7.21 -8.33 13.89
C ARG A 325 7.95 -9.55 13.36
N LYS A 326 7.28 -10.44 12.65
CA LYS A 326 7.89 -11.59 11.98
C LYS A 326 8.61 -11.17 10.70
N MET A 327 8.04 -10.21 9.98
CA MET A 327 8.63 -9.65 8.77
C MET A 327 10.01 -9.03 9.07
N GLU A 328 10.15 -8.24 10.13
CA GLU A 328 11.46 -7.71 10.55
C GLU A 328 12.51 -8.79 10.74
N LYS A 329 12.12 -9.94 11.29
CA LYS A 329 13.03 -11.09 11.47
C LYS A 329 13.39 -11.76 10.15
N THR A 330 12.45 -11.82 9.21
CA THR A 330 12.67 -12.43 7.88
C THR A 330 13.60 -11.55 7.04
N ILE A 331 13.38 -10.26 7.04
CA ILE A 331 14.20 -9.28 6.32
C ILE A 331 15.57 -9.08 7.00
N GLY A 332 15.62 -9.23 8.33
CA GLY A 332 16.85 -9.10 9.10
C GLY A 332 17.20 -7.67 9.53
N ARG A 333 16.26 -6.74 9.40
CA ARG A 333 16.39 -5.35 9.84
C ARG A 333 15.07 -4.80 10.41
N ARG A 334 15.15 -3.69 11.11
CA ARG A 334 13.98 -2.92 11.51
C ARG A 334 13.26 -2.38 10.28
N LEU A 335 11.95 -2.42 10.30
CA LEU A 335 11.08 -1.84 9.28
C LEU A 335 10.44 -0.53 9.78
N ARG A 336 9.74 0.14 8.88
CA ARG A 336 9.21 1.51 9.12
C ARG A 336 7.78 1.50 9.63
N SER A 337 7.42 0.56 10.49
CA SER A 337 6.09 0.52 11.12
C SER A 337 6.12 1.08 12.54
N GLU A 338 5.52 2.22 12.75
CA GLU A 338 5.35 2.80 14.08
C GLU A 338 4.35 1.98 14.91
N ALA A 339 3.32 1.44 14.31
CA ALA A 339 2.34 0.59 14.97
C ALA A 339 2.96 -0.73 15.47
N VAL A 340 3.92 -1.31 14.75
CA VAL A 340 4.66 -2.49 15.21
C VAL A 340 5.59 -2.16 16.39
N ILE A 341 6.20 -0.97 16.36
CA ILE A 341 7.14 -0.52 17.40
C ILE A 341 6.39 -0.13 18.67
N ASN A 342 5.38 0.72 18.55
CA ASN A 342 4.73 1.40 19.67
C ASN A 342 3.42 0.71 20.09
N GLY A 343 2.84 -0.16 19.25
CA GLY A 343 1.52 -0.75 19.44
C GLY A 343 0.39 0.22 19.11
N ARG A 344 -0.83 -0.21 19.36
CA ARG A 344 -2.05 0.58 19.13
C ARG A 344 -2.41 1.39 20.36
N THR A 345 -2.77 2.66 20.17
CA THR A 345 -3.34 3.51 21.22
C THR A 345 -4.87 3.46 21.09
N LEU A 346 -5.56 2.88 22.05
CA LEU A 346 -7.03 2.83 22.04
C LEU A 346 -7.60 4.10 22.67
N LYS A 347 -8.49 4.78 21.93
CA LYS A 347 -9.11 6.06 22.39
C LYS A 347 -10.05 5.91 23.58
N GLU A 348 -10.51 4.70 23.88
CA GLU A 348 -11.50 4.43 24.93
C GLU A 348 -10.90 4.07 26.30
N GLY A 349 -9.73 4.58 26.65
CA GLY A 349 -9.15 4.46 27.99
C GLY A 349 -8.57 3.08 28.33
N HIS A 350 -8.52 2.16 27.39
CA HIS A 350 -7.88 0.86 27.56
C HIS A 350 -6.54 0.83 26.81
N MET A 351 -5.52 1.34 27.45
CA MET A 351 -4.16 1.02 27.01
C MET A 351 -3.92 -0.46 27.32
N LYS A 352 -4.25 -1.34 26.41
CA LYS A 352 -3.70 -2.68 26.41
C LYS A 352 -2.24 -2.59 25.97
N PHE A 353 -1.38 -2.18 26.86
CA PHE A 353 0.02 -2.48 26.70
C PHE A 353 0.13 -4.00 26.68
N ALA A 354 0.38 -4.57 25.53
CA ALA A 354 0.60 -6.00 25.34
C ALA A 354 1.96 -6.45 25.93
N ARG A 355 2.35 -5.92 27.07
CA ARG A 355 3.45 -6.45 27.88
C ARG A 355 2.84 -7.14 29.09
N PRO A 356 2.79 -8.48 29.08
CA PRO A 356 2.49 -9.22 30.29
C PRO A 356 3.43 -8.73 31.38
N GLY A 357 2.89 -8.24 32.49
CA GLY A 357 3.68 -7.93 33.66
C GLY A 357 4.11 -6.48 33.86
N LEU A 358 3.57 -5.48 33.13
CA LEU A 358 3.59 -4.12 33.64
C LEU A 358 2.57 -4.03 34.77
N PRO A 359 3.02 -4.04 36.03
CA PRO A 359 2.11 -3.78 37.16
C PRO A 359 1.50 -2.42 36.91
N LYS A 360 0.24 -2.28 37.29
CA LYS A 360 -0.42 -0.99 37.24
C LYS A 360 0.50 0.04 37.86
N ALA A 361 0.86 1.09 37.11
CA ALA A 361 1.86 2.07 37.54
C ALA A 361 1.55 2.62 38.95
N LYS A 362 0.26 2.68 39.30
CA LYS A 362 -0.24 3.09 40.61
C LYS A 362 0.15 2.14 41.75
N GLU A 363 0.18 0.82 41.52
CA GLU A 363 0.61 -0.18 42.51
C GLU A 363 2.12 -0.11 42.73
N LYS A 364 2.91 0.01 41.66
CA LYS A 364 4.37 0.14 41.78
C LYS A 364 4.84 1.47 42.43
N LEU A 365 4.15 2.56 42.17
CA LEU A 365 4.50 3.87 42.79
C LEU A 365 4.09 3.90 44.25
N GLY A 366 2.98 3.19 44.63
CA GLY A 366 2.56 3.04 46.00
C GLY A 366 3.44 2.07 46.83
N GLU A 367 4.08 1.08 46.18
CA GLU A 367 4.96 0.10 46.84
C GLU A 367 6.38 0.60 47.12
N LYS A 368 6.82 1.73 46.53
CA LYS A 368 8.11 2.34 46.87
C LYS A 368 8.04 2.86 48.31
N LYS A 369 8.72 2.18 49.23
CA LYS A 369 8.87 2.57 50.63
C LYS A 369 9.16 4.09 50.73
N GLY A 370 8.21 4.82 51.31
CA GLY A 370 8.34 6.25 51.56
C GLY A 370 7.94 7.20 50.42
N SER A 371 7.49 6.71 49.26
CA SER A 371 6.96 7.59 48.21
C SER A 371 5.45 7.76 48.38
N LYS A 372 5.02 8.95 48.79
CA LYS A 372 3.63 9.37 48.61
C LYS A 372 3.40 9.69 47.13
N LEU A 373 2.28 9.23 46.56
CA LEU A 373 1.88 9.73 45.26
C LEU A 373 1.75 11.25 45.32
N PRO A 374 2.19 11.98 44.29
CA PRO A 374 1.99 13.44 44.26
C PRO A 374 0.52 13.78 44.52
N GLU A 375 0.30 14.89 45.25
CA GLU A 375 -1.03 15.45 45.45
C GLU A 375 -1.70 15.67 44.09
N GLY A 376 -2.97 15.25 43.94
CA GLY A 376 -3.67 15.30 42.66
C GLY A 376 -3.37 14.13 41.66
N TRP A 377 -2.59 13.13 42.07
CA TRP A 377 -2.31 11.99 41.22
C TRP A 377 -3.59 11.20 40.86
N GLY A 378 -3.91 11.18 39.59
CA GLY A 378 -5.10 10.48 39.04
C GLY A 378 -6.37 11.31 39.10
N GLU A 379 -6.32 12.54 39.56
CA GLU A 379 -7.37 13.52 39.38
C GLU A 379 -7.42 13.97 37.90
N LYS A 380 -8.63 14.17 37.40
CA LYS A 380 -8.76 14.78 36.06
C LYS A 380 -8.22 16.19 36.13
N ALA A 381 -7.37 16.59 35.19
CA ALA A 381 -6.92 17.96 35.08
C ALA A 381 -8.14 18.88 34.99
N VAL A 382 -8.27 19.77 35.98
CA VAL A 382 -9.27 20.83 35.94
C VAL A 382 -8.69 21.95 35.10
N LEU A 383 -9.21 22.11 33.89
CA LEU A 383 -8.84 23.23 33.03
C LEU A 383 -9.40 24.51 33.69
N PRO A 384 -8.61 25.59 33.79
CA PRO A 384 -9.10 26.88 34.29
C PRO A 384 -10.34 27.33 33.49
N GLU A 385 -11.38 27.79 34.15
CA GLU A 385 -12.61 28.28 33.53
C GLU A 385 -12.41 29.38 32.47
N LYS A 386 -11.26 30.05 32.51
CA LYS A 386 -10.90 31.08 31.54
C LYS A 386 -9.45 30.90 31.10
N TRP A 387 -9.26 30.16 30.04
CA TRP A 387 -8.09 30.37 29.20
C TRP A 387 -8.36 31.58 28.30
N GLY A 388 -8.20 32.78 28.88
CA GLY A 388 -8.23 34.01 28.11
C GLY A 388 -7.01 34.05 27.17
N PRO A 389 -7.12 34.65 25.97
CA PRO A 389 -6.00 34.81 25.05
C PRO A 389 -4.90 35.74 25.59
N ALA A 390 -5.00 36.18 26.85
CA ALA A 390 -4.20 37.26 27.43
C ALA A 390 -2.92 36.83 28.16
N ASP A 391 -2.66 35.53 28.36
CA ASP A 391 -1.45 35.12 29.10
C ASP A 391 -0.66 34.04 28.41
N PRO A 392 -0.12 34.30 27.20
CA PRO A 392 0.81 33.37 26.56
C PRO A 392 2.11 33.37 27.36
N LEU A 393 2.52 32.18 27.83
CA LEU A 393 3.77 31.95 28.60
C LEU A 393 5.02 32.53 27.95
N TRP A 394 5.02 32.86 26.66
CA TRP A 394 6.13 33.50 25.95
C TRP A 394 6.22 35.02 26.17
N LYS A 395 5.22 35.67 26.80
CA LYS A 395 5.25 37.12 27.11
C LYS A 395 5.87 37.44 28.46
N LYS A 396 6.23 36.43 29.24
CA LYS A 396 7.01 36.64 30.48
C LYS A 396 8.48 36.42 30.15
N LYS A 397 9.12 37.45 29.60
CA LYS A 397 10.55 37.71 29.70
C LYS A 397 10.74 39.04 30.43
#